data_ec26fd70fc14f6eac31665888cc4945d
#
_entry.id   ec26fd70fc14f6eac31665888cc4945d
#
_cell.length_a   1.000
_cell.length_b   1.000
_cell.length_c   1.000
_cell.angle_alpha   90.00
_cell.angle_beta   90.00
_cell.angle_gamma   90.00
#
_symmetry.space_group_name_H-M   'P 1'
#
loop_
_entity.id
_entity.type
_entity.pdbx_description
1 polymer ?
#
loop_
_entity_poly.entity_id
_entity_poly.type
_entity_poly.pdbx_seq_one_letter_code
_entity_poly.pdbx_strand_id
1 'polypeptide(L)'
;MRKVCRVTINDQVFSAFRGDLLLEAAHREGVDIPHDCNSGDCGMCRIRVLDGLAIGGEGRRPGTVLACETRIMSDLDLRIDTLPRVQTVSGEISAIRRRGCDVVEVKIEPTDPLMYLPGQFLRVQFRGYPSRCYNPTVPMDDEFPELDDLHLQVRQWDGGRVSPTIGSEIRVGHKVRMKGPFGSAFLRPRSESRLVLVCASTGFAPVWSIAVAAVRENPDREIVLVAGARSLKSLYMVNALCMLARFPKVTIVPVVETPQRVPDVIRVGGVTDHIPQLSAQDSVHVCGPLALVTAVTHIAAEAGAPCYCVPFQSRSGEREALEGGQARAVGRAPEWRGGGQQRARAS
;
A
#
# COMPACT_ATOMS: atom_id res chain seq x y z
N MET A 1 -16.03 -33.74 -23.84
CA MET A 1 -16.52 -32.35 -23.63
C MET A 1 -15.98 -31.84 -22.28
N ARG A 2 -15.41 -30.65 -22.23
CA ARG A 2 -14.99 -30.06 -20.95
C ARG A 2 -16.25 -29.76 -20.13
N LYS A 3 -16.27 -30.13 -18.85
CA LYS A 3 -17.40 -29.88 -17.95
C LYS A 3 -17.46 -28.37 -17.66
N VAL A 4 -18.63 -27.77 -17.85
CA VAL A 4 -18.91 -26.39 -17.47
C VAL A 4 -19.20 -26.34 -15.98
N CYS A 5 -18.63 -25.36 -15.30
CA CYS A 5 -18.85 -25.04 -13.89
C CYS A 5 -19.44 -23.65 -13.79
N ARG A 6 -20.39 -23.49 -12.87
CA ARG A 6 -20.94 -22.18 -12.50
C ARG A 6 -20.06 -21.59 -11.40
N VAL A 7 -19.61 -20.36 -11.60
CA VAL A 7 -18.80 -19.64 -10.62
C VAL A 7 -19.56 -18.39 -10.19
N THR A 8 -19.72 -18.23 -8.87
CA THR A 8 -20.29 -17.05 -8.25
C THR A 8 -19.19 -16.34 -7.48
N ILE A 9 -18.97 -15.05 -7.77
CA ILE A 9 -18.05 -14.19 -7.01
C ILE A 9 -18.86 -13.00 -6.48
N ASN A 10 -19.06 -12.93 -5.17
CA ASN A 10 -20.02 -12.04 -4.53
C ASN A 10 -21.41 -12.26 -5.18
N ASP A 11 -21.95 -11.25 -5.89
CA ASP A 11 -23.25 -11.34 -6.56
C ASP A 11 -23.14 -11.56 -8.08
N GLN A 12 -21.93 -11.73 -8.62
CA GLN A 12 -21.68 -11.92 -10.04
C GLN A 12 -21.53 -13.40 -10.38
N VAL A 13 -22.31 -13.87 -11.35
CA VAL A 13 -22.32 -15.27 -11.79
C VAL A 13 -21.80 -15.38 -13.21
N PHE A 14 -20.89 -16.32 -13.47
CA PHE A 14 -20.38 -16.62 -14.79
C PHE A 14 -20.12 -18.13 -14.96
N SER A 15 -19.86 -18.53 -16.21
CA SER A 15 -19.54 -19.91 -16.56
C SER A 15 -18.06 -20.07 -16.90
N ALA A 16 -17.45 -21.13 -16.40
CA ALA A 16 -16.06 -21.47 -16.69
C ALA A 16 -15.93 -22.97 -16.96
N PHE A 17 -14.84 -23.40 -17.58
CA PHE A 17 -14.58 -24.83 -17.73
C PHE A 17 -13.79 -25.38 -16.55
N ARG A 18 -14.10 -26.61 -16.19
CA ARG A 18 -13.28 -27.35 -15.22
C ARG A 18 -11.82 -27.35 -15.64
N GLY A 19 -10.93 -26.94 -14.76
CA GLY A 19 -9.50 -26.81 -14.98
C GLY A 19 -9.03 -25.43 -15.44
N ASP A 20 -9.95 -24.50 -15.76
CA ASP A 20 -9.59 -23.11 -16.06
C ASP A 20 -8.96 -22.45 -14.83
N LEU A 21 -8.00 -21.54 -15.03
CA LEU A 21 -7.52 -20.66 -13.99
C LEU A 21 -8.61 -19.65 -13.63
N LEU A 22 -8.87 -19.49 -12.33
CA LEU A 22 -9.98 -18.69 -11.83
C LEU A 22 -9.86 -17.22 -12.25
N LEU A 23 -8.66 -16.64 -12.15
CA LEU A 23 -8.41 -15.24 -12.54
C LEU A 23 -8.67 -15.02 -14.04
N GLU A 24 -8.16 -15.90 -14.90
CA GLU A 24 -8.34 -15.80 -16.35
C GLU A 24 -9.80 -16.01 -16.76
N ALA A 25 -10.49 -16.96 -16.13
CA ALA A 25 -11.90 -17.22 -16.39
C ALA A 25 -12.76 -16.01 -15.99
N ALA A 26 -12.53 -15.43 -14.83
CA ALA A 26 -13.23 -14.23 -14.36
C ALA A 26 -13.01 -13.03 -15.31
N HIS A 27 -11.77 -12.77 -15.71
CA HIS A 27 -11.43 -11.69 -16.65
C HIS A 27 -12.11 -11.85 -18.01
N ARG A 28 -12.13 -13.06 -18.54
CA ARG A 28 -12.80 -13.37 -19.83
C ARG A 28 -14.29 -13.03 -19.79
N GLU A 29 -14.93 -13.23 -18.65
CA GLU A 29 -16.35 -12.99 -18.43
C GLU A 29 -16.65 -11.58 -17.85
N GLY A 30 -15.62 -10.70 -17.81
CA GLY A 30 -15.75 -9.31 -17.34
C GLY A 30 -15.90 -9.14 -15.84
N VAL A 31 -15.58 -10.18 -15.06
CA VAL A 31 -15.56 -10.12 -13.58
C VAL A 31 -14.18 -9.69 -13.13
N ASP A 32 -14.11 -8.55 -12.46
CA ASP A 32 -12.85 -7.97 -11.98
C ASP A 32 -12.44 -8.59 -10.64
N ILE A 33 -11.33 -9.30 -10.63
CA ILE A 33 -10.66 -9.78 -9.44
C ILE A 33 -9.42 -8.92 -9.22
N PRO A 34 -9.28 -8.22 -8.09
CA PRO A 34 -8.07 -7.47 -7.77
C PRO A 34 -6.83 -8.37 -7.87
N HIS A 35 -5.85 -7.98 -8.68
CA HIS A 35 -4.61 -8.74 -8.87
C HIS A 35 -3.45 -7.80 -9.21
N ASP A 36 -2.20 -8.30 -9.10
CA ASP A 36 -0.99 -7.53 -9.38
C ASP A 36 0.12 -8.42 -9.97
N CYS A 37 0.71 -9.33 -9.17
CA CYS A 37 1.88 -10.12 -9.57
C CYS A 37 1.56 -11.28 -10.54
N ASN A 38 0.37 -11.84 -10.52
CA ASN A 38 -0.05 -13.05 -11.23
C ASN A 38 0.79 -14.31 -10.95
N SER A 39 1.55 -14.31 -9.84
CA SER A 39 2.49 -15.38 -9.44
C SER A 39 2.27 -15.88 -8.01
N GLY A 40 1.12 -15.57 -7.39
CA GLY A 40 0.81 -16.00 -6.03
C GLY A 40 1.49 -15.22 -4.90
N ASP A 41 2.44 -14.31 -5.21
CA ASP A 41 3.29 -13.68 -4.19
C ASP A 41 2.60 -12.54 -3.43
N CYS A 42 1.90 -11.63 -4.15
CA CYS A 42 1.37 -10.41 -3.57
C CYS A 42 0.09 -10.60 -2.74
N GLY A 43 -0.64 -11.70 -2.95
CA GLY A 43 -1.90 -12.01 -2.27
C GLY A 43 -3.08 -11.07 -2.60
N MET A 44 -2.96 -10.20 -3.63
CA MET A 44 -4.03 -9.29 -4.06
C MET A 44 -5.28 -10.03 -4.55
N CYS A 45 -5.08 -11.14 -5.26
CA CYS A 45 -6.14 -11.96 -5.82
C CYS A 45 -6.70 -13.01 -4.83
N ARG A 46 -6.56 -12.78 -3.52
CA ARG A 46 -7.07 -13.71 -2.51
C ARG A 46 -8.59 -13.68 -2.49
N ILE A 47 -9.17 -14.86 -2.58
CA ILE A 47 -10.61 -15.08 -2.57
C ILE A 47 -10.94 -16.10 -1.49
N ARG A 48 -12.03 -15.91 -0.78
CA ARG A 48 -12.58 -16.91 0.14
C ARG A 48 -13.48 -17.87 -0.64
N VAL A 49 -13.25 -19.16 -0.46
CA VAL A 49 -14.13 -20.21 -0.96
C VAL A 49 -15.24 -20.42 0.07
N LEU A 50 -16.48 -20.16 -0.30
CA LEU A 50 -17.66 -20.40 0.53
C LEU A 50 -18.19 -21.81 0.30
N ASP A 51 -18.21 -22.25 -0.97
CA ASP A 51 -18.62 -23.58 -1.38
C ASP A 51 -17.92 -24.01 -2.67
N GLY A 52 -17.79 -25.32 -2.85
CA GLY A 52 -17.24 -25.94 -4.04
C GLY A 52 -15.76 -26.35 -3.90
N LEU A 53 -15.21 -26.91 -4.98
CA LEU A 53 -13.86 -27.43 -5.06
C LEU A 53 -12.99 -26.60 -6.00
N ALA A 54 -11.93 -26.02 -5.44
CA ALA A 54 -10.85 -25.33 -6.13
C ALA A 54 -9.51 -25.98 -5.76
N ILE A 55 -8.56 -26.04 -6.68
CA ILE A 55 -7.25 -26.67 -6.47
C ILE A 55 -6.14 -25.68 -6.86
N GLY A 56 -5.05 -25.68 -6.08
CA GLY A 56 -3.91 -24.77 -6.23
C GLY A 56 -4.18 -23.41 -5.62
N GLY A 57 -3.13 -22.58 -5.60
CA GLY A 57 -3.23 -21.23 -5.06
C GLY A 57 -3.65 -21.18 -3.60
N GLU A 58 -3.24 -22.14 -2.77
CA GLU A 58 -3.62 -22.18 -1.36
C GLU A 58 -3.27 -20.84 -0.71
N GLY A 59 -4.30 -20.12 -0.31
CA GLY A 59 -4.15 -18.90 0.46
C GLY A 59 -3.51 -19.25 1.81
N ARG A 60 -2.66 -18.36 2.33
CA ARG A 60 -2.05 -18.54 3.67
C ARG A 60 -3.10 -18.62 4.81
N ARG A 61 -4.39 -18.49 4.49
CA ARG A 61 -5.51 -18.59 5.44
C ARG A 61 -6.39 -19.76 5.07
N PRO A 62 -6.87 -20.51 6.05
CA PRO A 62 -7.85 -21.58 5.81
C PRO A 62 -9.07 -21.07 5.04
N GLY A 63 -9.52 -21.82 4.04
CA GLY A 63 -10.68 -21.47 3.23
C GLY A 63 -10.48 -20.31 2.25
N THR A 64 -9.22 -19.88 2.00
CA THR A 64 -8.91 -18.89 0.97
C THR A 64 -7.97 -19.44 -0.09
N VAL A 65 -8.10 -18.93 -1.31
CA VAL A 65 -7.25 -19.28 -2.45
C VAL A 65 -6.75 -18.01 -3.16
N LEU A 66 -5.68 -18.14 -3.93
CA LEU A 66 -5.14 -17.09 -4.79
C LEU A 66 -5.62 -17.33 -6.22
N ALA A 67 -6.51 -16.49 -6.73
CA ALA A 67 -7.18 -16.70 -8.02
C ALA A 67 -6.22 -16.87 -9.21
N CYS A 68 -5.03 -16.26 -9.17
CA CYS A 68 -4.03 -16.36 -10.23
C CYS A 68 -3.38 -17.75 -10.34
N GLU A 69 -3.48 -18.59 -9.30
CA GLU A 69 -2.91 -19.95 -9.27
C GLU A 69 -3.99 -21.02 -9.08
N THR A 70 -5.25 -20.63 -8.88
CA THR A 70 -6.35 -21.52 -8.54
C THR A 70 -7.05 -22.04 -9.78
N ARG A 71 -7.27 -23.34 -9.84
CA ARG A 71 -8.06 -24.00 -10.89
C ARG A 71 -9.46 -24.36 -10.39
N ILE A 72 -10.45 -24.09 -11.21
CA ILE A 72 -11.85 -24.41 -10.98
C ILE A 72 -12.08 -25.91 -11.18
N MET A 73 -12.62 -26.60 -10.18
CA MET A 73 -12.84 -28.05 -10.26
C MET A 73 -14.30 -28.45 -10.12
N SER A 74 -15.15 -27.59 -9.57
CA SER A 74 -16.60 -27.75 -9.47
C SER A 74 -17.27 -26.40 -9.64
N ASP A 75 -18.58 -26.35 -9.48
CA ASP A 75 -19.28 -25.09 -9.20
C ASP A 75 -18.65 -24.47 -7.96
N LEU A 76 -18.49 -23.14 -7.97
CA LEU A 76 -17.83 -22.39 -6.89
C LEU A 76 -18.72 -21.24 -6.42
N ASP A 77 -18.81 -21.08 -5.12
CA ASP A 77 -19.29 -19.87 -4.46
C ASP A 77 -18.13 -19.19 -3.74
N LEU A 78 -17.80 -17.97 -4.15
CA LEU A 78 -16.60 -17.26 -3.77
C LEU A 78 -16.93 -15.86 -3.25
N ARG A 79 -16.16 -15.41 -2.28
CA ARG A 79 -16.27 -14.04 -1.76
C ARG A 79 -14.93 -13.33 -1.81
N ILE A 80 -14.93 -12.14 -2.42
CA ILE A 80 -13.79 -11.25 -2.51
C ILE A 80 -14.06 -9.98 -1.72
N ASP A 81 -13.06 -9.49 -1.02
CA ASP A 81 -13.15 -8.17 -0.40
C ASP A 81 -13.06 -7.11 -1.51
N THR A 82 -14.10 -6.30 -1.65
CA THR A 82 -14.14 -5.26 -2.66
C THR A 82 -13.14 -4.16 -2.32
N LEU A 83 -12.22 -3.85 -3.25
CA LEU A 83 -11.34 -2.70 -3.10
C LEU A 83 -12.11 -1.40 -3.42
N PRO A 84 -11.78 -0.30 -2.74
CA PRO A 84 -12.34 0.99 -3.08
C PRO A 84 -12.05 1.36 -4.53
N ARG A 85 -13.08 1.81 -5.27
CA ARG A 85 -12.92 2.23 -6.67
C ARG A 85 -12.19 3.56 -6.74
N VAL A 86 -11.44 3.74 -7.81
CA VAL A 86 -10.81 5.03 -8.12
C VAL A 86 -11.88 6.08 -8.38
N GLN A 87 -11.86 7.13 -7.60
CA GLN A 87 -12.78 8.27 -7.71
C GLN A 87 -12.02 9.59 -7.71
N THR A 88 -12.69 10.66 -8.09
CA THR A 88 -12.14 12.01 -8.02
C THR A 88 -13.03 12.85 -7.12
N VAL A 89 -12.47 13.36 -6.03
CA VAL A 89 -13.17 14.13 -5.01
C VAL A 89 -12.47 15.48 -4.87
N SER A 90 -13.26 16.53 -4.72
CA SER A 90 -12.77 17.87 -4.36
C SER A 90 -12.74 18.03 -2.84
N GLY A 91 -12.04 19.04 -2.37
CA GLY A 91 -11.99 19.38 -0.95
C GLY A 91 -11.28 20.69 -0.72
N GLU A 92 -11.07 21.00 0.54
CA GLU A 92 -10.28 22.15 0.94
C GLU A 92 -9.40 21.85 2.14
N ILE A 93 -8.34 22.61 2.30
CA ILE A 93 -7.45 22.51 3.47
C ILE A 93 -8.17 23.15 4.66
N SER A 94 -8.39 22.36 5.71
CA SER A 94 -8.98 22.85 6.97
C SER A 94 -7.93 23.18 8.03
N ALA A 95 -6.76 22.54 8.00
CA ALA A 95 -5.66 22.85 8.91
C ALA A 95 -4.29 22.55 8.28
N ILE A 96 -3.29 23.33 8.71
CA ILE A 96 -1.87 23.08 8.43
C ILE A 96 -1.12 23.19 9.74
N ARG A 97 -0.36 22.15 10.10
CA ARG A 97 0.44 22.10 11.34
C ARG A 97 1.89 21.73 11.01
N ARG A 98 2.83 22.42 11.62
CA ARG A 98 4.25 22.02 11.51
C ARG A 98 4.52 20.84 12.43
N ARG A 99 5.16 19.79 11.87
CA ARG A 99 5.57 18.58 12.60
C ARG A 99 7.10 18.43 12.46
N GLY A 100 7.86 18.91 13.39
CA GLY A 100 9.33 18.90 13.31
C GLY A 100 9.92 20.00 12.40
N CYS A 101 11.16 19.80 11.94
CA CYS A 101 11.92 20.83 11.22
C CYS A 101 11.51 21.02 9.76
N ASP A 102 11.16 19.95 9.08
CA ASP A 102 10.93 19.93 7.62
C ASP A 102 9.64 19.22 7.18
N VAL A 103 8.77 18.85 8.13
CA VAL A 103 7.49 18.18 7.83
C VAL A 103 6.31 19.06 8.26
N VAL A 104 5.34 19.17 7.37
CA VAL A 104 4.03 19.77 7.64
C VAL A 104 2.94 18.71 7.50
N GLU A 105 1.98 18.77 8.38
CA GLU A 105 0.75 18.00 8.31
C GLU A 105 -0.35 18.90 7.75
N VAL A 106 -1.08 18.39 6.76
CA VAL A 106 -2.18 19.06 6.10
C VAL A 106 -3.45 18.27 6.33
N LYS A 107 -4.45 18.85 7.00
CA LYS A 107 -5.79 18.28 7.11
C LYS A 107 -6.62 18.74 5.90
N ILE A 108 -7.30 17.83 5.25
CA ILE A 108 -8.18 18.11 4.11
C ILE A 108 -9.59 17.65 4.47
N GLU A 109 -10.57 18.51 4.23
CA GLU A 109 -11.98 18.17 4.28
C GLU A 109 -12.48 17.90 2.86
N PRO A 110 -12.75 16.64 2.50
CA PRO A 110 -13.31 16.28 1.21
C PRO A 110 -14.80 16.69 1.14
N THR A 111 -15.27 17.09 -0.05
CA THR A 111 -16.71 17.40 -0.27
C THR A 111 -17.60 16.19 -0.26
N ASP A 112 -17.02 15.03 -0.56
CA ASP A 112 -17.70 13.73 -0.60
C ASP A 112 -16.81 12.67 0.04
N PRO A 113 -17.38 11.60 0.61
CA PRO A 113 -16.60 10.52 1.20
C PRO A 113 -15.58 9.93 0.22
N LEU A 114 -14.32 9.90 0.62
CA LEU A 114 -13.23 9.34 -0.15
C LEU A 114 -12.79 8.01 0.47
N MET A 115 -13.20 6.92 -0.15
CA MET A 115 -12.88 5.58 0.34
C MET A 115 -11.47 5.16 -0.09
N TYR A 116 -10.66 4.73 0.86
CA TYR A 116 -9.32 4.16 0.64
C TYR A 116 -8.97 3.15 1.75
N LEU A 117 -8.02 2.28 1.48
CA LEU A 117 -7.45 1.39 2.48
C LEU A 117 -6.16 1.99 3.05
N PRO A 118 -5.90 1.85 4.36
CA PRO A 118 -4.67 2.33 5.00
C PRO A 118 -3.42 1.83 4.28
N GLY A 119 -2.56 2.76 3.85
CA GLY A 119 -1.37 2.47 3.04
C GLY A 119 -1.50 2.82 1.55
N GLN A 120 -2.70 2.92 0.99
CA GLN A 120 -2.90 3.41 -0.37
C GLN A 120 -2.50 4.88 -0.52
N PHE A 121 -2.33 5.35 -1.76
CA PHE A 121 -2.01 6.75 -2.03
C PHE A 121 -3.07 7.42 -2.92
N LEU A 122 -3.10 8.75 -2.87
CA LEU A 122 -3.92 9.62 -3.69
C LEU A 122 -3.02 10.50 -4.57
N ARG A 123 -3.50 10.85 -5.75
CA ARG A 123 -2.98 11.98 -6.51
C ARG A 123 -3.70 13.23 -6.07
N VAL A 124 -2.98 14.13 -5.40
CA VAL A 124 -3.50 15.37 -4.83
C VAL A 124 -3.00 16.55 -5.63
N GLN A 125 -3.91 17.41 -6.05
CA GLN A 125 -3.63 18.64 -6.76
C GLN A 125 -4.17 19.83 -5.97
N PHE A 126 -3.30 20.64 -5.44
CA PHE A 126 -3.65 21.97 -4.92
C PHE A 126 -3.93 22.89 -6.10
N ARG A 127 -4.99 23.71 -6.01
CA ARG A 127 -5.39 24.60 -7.11
C ARG A 127 -4.23 25.53 -7.51
N GLY A 128 -3.88 25.55 -8.80
CA GLY A 128 -2.73 26.31 -9.32
C GLY A 128 -1.39 25.58 -9.26
N TYR A 129 -1.34 24.37 -8.70
CA TYR A 129 -0.12 23.60 -8.52
C TYR A 129 -0.17 22.25 -9.25
N PRO A 130 0.98 21.64 -9.58
CA PRO A 130 1.02 20.32 -10.18
C PRO A 130 0.56 19.25 -9.20
N SER A 131 -0.07 18.19 -9.71
CA SER A 131 -0.46 17.02 -8.91
C SER A 131 0.76 16.29 -8.33
N ARG A 132 0.60 15.77 -7.12
CA ARG A 132 1.59 14.94 -6.41
C ARG A 132 0.90 13.75 -5.76
N CYS A 133 1.67 12.67 -5.57
CA CYS A 133 1.21 11.50 -4.84
C CYS A 133 1.47 11.67 -3.34
N TYR A 134 0.44 11.41 -2.54
CA TYR A 134 0.54 11.39 -1.07
C TYR A 134 -0.25 10.23 -0.51
N ASN A 135 0.27 9.62 0.54
CA ASN A 135 -0.48 8.61 1.28
C ASN A 135 -1.36 9.32 2.32
N PRO A 136 -2.68 9.11 2.27
CA PRO A 136 -3.56 9.52 3.35
C PRO A 136 -3.12 8.90 4.66
N THR A 137 -3.20 9.67 5.71
CA THR A 137 -2.89 9.24 7.08
C THR A 137 -3.88 9.84 8.06
N VAL A 138 -3.72 9.54 9.31
CA VAL A 138 -4.54 10.03 10.42
C VAL A 138 -3.73 10.98 11.30
N PRO A 139 -4.37 11.82 12.13
CA PRO A 139 -3.67 12.75 12.99
C PRO A 139 -2.70 12.06 13.96
N MET A 140 -1.67 12.80 14.38
CA MET A 140 -0.68 12.38 15.38
C MET A 140 -0.80 13.23 16.66
N ASP A 141 -2.02 13.60 17.03
CA ASP A 141 -2.31 14.38 18.23
C ASP A 141 -2.29 13.48 19.48
N ASP A 142 -2.67 13.99 20.63
CA ASP A 142 -2.52 13.29 21.93
C ASP A 142 -3.52 12.13 22.13
N GLU A 143 -4.61 12.10 21.36
CA GLU A 143 -5.61 11.03 21.38
C GLU A 143 -5.37 10.01 20.27
N PHE A 144 -5.75 8.75 20.53
CA PHE A 144 -5.63 7.71 19.51
C PHE A 144 -6.63 7.98 18.38
N PRO A 145 -6.17 8.17 17.12
CA PRO A 145 -6.95 8.79 16.07
C PRO A 145 -8.08 7.91 15.54
N GLU A 146 -9.17 8.56 15.10
CA GLU A 146 -10.17 7.96 14.23
C GLU A 146 -9.66 7.87 12.79
N LEU A 147 -10.29 7.00 11.97
CA LEU A 147 -9.87 6.77 10.58
C LEU A 147 -10.55 7.69 9.56
N ASP A 148 -11.46 8.54 10.00
CA ASP A 148 -12.31 9.39 9.12
C ASP A 148 -11.61 10.67 8.69
N ASP A 149 -10.60 11.11 9.43
CA ASP A 149 -9.85 12.33 9.13
C ASP A 149 -8.81 12.07 8.02
N LEU A 150 -8.80 12.94 7.02
CA LEU A 150 -7.83 12.88 5.94
C LEU A 150 -6.68 13.83 6.21
N HIS A 151 -5.55 13.28 6.57
CA HIS A 151 -4.30 14.02 6.78
C HIS A 151 -3.25 13.62 5.76
N LEU A 152 -2.36 14.56 5.42
CA LEU A 152 -1.16 14.32 4.61
C LEU A 152 0.06 14.79 5.40
N GLN A 153 1.10 13.97 5.47
CA GLN A 153 2.41 14.38 5.99
C GLN A 153 3.32 14.73 4.82
N VAL A 154 3.67 15.99 4.71
CA VAL A 154 4.43 16.51 3.56
C VAL A 154 5.78 17.01 4.02
N ARG A 155 6.85 16.41 3.50
CA ARG A 155 8.18 16.94 3.69
C ARG A 155 8.40 18.14 2.79
N GLN A 156 8.83 19.26 3.38
CA GLN A 156 9.16 20.47 2.65
C GLN A 156 10.58 20.33 2.05
N TRP A 157 10.67 20.53 0.74
CA TRP A 157 11.93 20.47 0.00
C TRP A 157 12.23 21.82 -0.62
N ASP A 158 13.37 22.40 -0.35
CA ASP A 158 13.83 23.62 -1.00
C ASP A 158 13.90 23.43 -2.51
N GLY A 159 13.35 24.39 -3.26
CA GLY A 159 13.20 24.35 -4.72
C GLY A 159 12.19 23.34 -5.26
N GLY A 160 11.35 22.70 -4.40
CA GLY A 160 10.15 21.98 -4.83
C GLY A 160 9.08 22.95 -5.31
N ARG A 161 8.17 22.50 -6.21
CA ARG A 161 7.09 23.37 -6.76
C ARG A 161 5.84 23.40 -5.88
N VAL A 162 5.68 22.46 -4.96
CA VAL A 162 4.48 22.29 -4.12
C VAL A 162 4.83 22.34 -2.64
N SER A 163 5.73 21.46 -2.19
CA SER A 163 5.96 21.28 -0.75
C SER A 163 6.46 22.54 -0.01
N PRO A 164 7.34 23.40 -0.58
CA PRO A 164 7.80 24.60 0.14
C PRO A 164 6.73 25.69 0.23
N THR A 165 5.68 25.66 -0.63
CA THR A 165 4.62 26.68 -0.62
C THR A 165 3.48 26.36 0.37
N ILE A 166 3.48 25.15 0.95
CA ILE A 166 2.50 24.78 1.97
C ILE A 166 2.78 25.53 3.27
N GLY A 167 1.78 26.27 3.72
CA GLY A 167 1.87 27.16 4.89
C GLY A 167 2.15 28.62 4.53
N SER A 168 2.50 28.93 3.28
CA SER A 168 2.71 30.30 2.77
C SER A 168 1.70 30.67 1.69
N GLU A 169 1.81 30.11 0.51
CA GLU A 169 0.89 30.34 -0.61
C GLU A 169 -0.29 29.35 -0.57
N ILE A 170 -0.02 28.05 -0.30
CA ILE A 170 -1.04 27.04 -0.04
C ILE A 170 -1.40 27.12 1.45
N ARG A 171 -2.62 27.61 1.75
CA ARG A 171 -3.10 27.93 3.11
C ARG A 171 -4.40 27.20 3.42
N VAL A 172 -4.89 27.35 4.63
CA VAL A 172 -6.25 26.97 5.02
C VAL A 172 -7.26 27.63 4.09
N GLY A 173 -8.28 26.88 3.65
CA GLY A 173 -9.25 27.29 2.63
C GLY A 173 -8.82 27.05 1.19
N HIS A 174 -7.55 26.62 0.95
CA HIS A 174 -7.07 26.33 -0.41
C HIS A 174 -7.77 25.10 -0.98
N LYS A 175 -8.29 25.23 -2.21
CA LYS A 175 -9.03 24.14 -2.87
C LYS A 175 -8.10 23.05 -3.36
N VAL A 176 -8.55 21.80 -3.18
CA VAL A 176 -7.81 20.59 -3.48
C VAL A 176 -8.66 19.67 -4.35
N ARG A 177 -8.03 18.99 -5.29
CA ARG A 177 -8.61 17.90 -6.06
C ARG A 177 -7.82 16.63 -5.79
N MET A 178 -8.50 15.57 -5.41
CA MET A 178 -7.92 14.28 -5.06
C MET A 178 -8.45 13.20 -6.01
N LYS A 179 -7.56 12.37 -6.52
CA LYS A 179 -7.93 11.21 -7.34
C LYS A 179 -7.28 9.97 -6.76
N GLY A 180 -8.04 8.93 -6.57
CA GLY A 180 -7.59 7.65 -6.03
C GLY A 180 -8.76 6.83 -5.49
N PRO A 181 -8.45 5.77 -4.71
CA PRO A 181 -7.12 5.37 -4.24
C PRO A 181 -6.29 4.62 -5.28
N PHE A 182 -4.98 4.58 -5.07
CA PHE A 182 -4.03 3.81 -5.86
C PHE A 182 -3.06 3.05 -4.95
N GLY A 183 -2.36 2.07 -5.50
CA GLY A 183 -1.31 1.30 -4.83
C GLY A 183 -1.81 0.03 -4.16
N SER A 184 -0.92 -0.95 -4.14
CA SER A 184 -1.15 -2.30 -3.58
C SER A 184 -0.58 -2.48 -2.16
N ALA A 185 0.19 -1.50 -1.66
CA ALA A 185 0.82 -1.56 -0.33
C ALA A 185 -0.12 -1.07 0.78
N PHE A 186 -1.25 -1.74 0.97
CA PHE A 186 -2.25 -1.43 1.99
C PHE A 186 -2.41 -2.56 3.01
N LEU A 187 -2.95 -2.25 4.17
CA LEU A 187 -3.29 -3.23 5.18
C LEU A 187 -4.28 -4.26 4.62
N ARG A 188 -3.91 -5.53 4.67
CA ARG A 188 -4.80 -6.61 4.25
C ARG A 188 -5.87 -6.83 5.31
N PRO A 189 -7.16 -6.70 4.96
CA PRO A 189 -8.24 -6.92 5.91
C PRO A 189 -8.17 -8.32 6.55
N ARG A 190 -8.49 -8.39 7.84
CA ARG A 190 -8.55 -9.65 8.60
C ARG A 190 -7.26 -10.48 8.56
N SER A 191 -6.11 -9.84 8.38
CA SER A 191 -4.82 -10.54 8.44
C SER A 191 -4.39 -10.73 9.89
N GLU A 192 -4.09 -11.96 10.28
CA GLU A 192 -3.57 -12.30 11.61
C GLU A 192 -2.04 -12.42 11.65
N SER A 193 -1.38 -12.31 10.50
CA SER A 193 0.09 -12.36 10.41
C SER A 193 0.72 -11.27 11.29
N ARG A 194 1.88 -11.56 11.86
CA ARG A 194 2.72 -10.52 12.48
C ARG A 194 3.00 -9.45 11.42
N LEU A 195 2.78 -8.20 11.81
CA LEU A 195 2.94 -7.05 10.92
C LEU A 195 4.28 -6.38 11.19
N VAL A 196 5.18 -6.39 10.21
CA VAL A 196 6.47 -5.71 10.30
C VAL A 196 6.41 -4.45 9.44
N LEU A 197 6.41 -3.31 10.09
CA LEU A 197 6.30 -1.98 9.49
C LEU A 197 7.65 -1.30 9.51
N VAL A 198 8.16 -0.94 8.34
CA VAL A 198 9.48 -0.29 8.22
C VAL A 198 9.33 1.03 7.47
N CYS A 199 9.83 2.12 8.05
CA CYS A 199 9.74 3.41 7.38
C CYS A 199 10.91 4.33 7.67
N ALA A 200 11.08 5.33 6.81
CA ALA A 200 11.97 6.46 7.06
C ALA A 200 11.32 7.76 6.61
N SER A 201 11.55 8.86 7.38
CA SER A 201 11.00 10.18 7.09
C SER A 201 9.47 10.15 6.93
N THR A 202 8.90 10.82 5.92
CA THR A 202 7.46 10.83 5.64
C THR A 202 6.89 9.49 5.14
N GLY A 203 7.74 8.45 4.95
CA GLY A 203 7.28 7.06 4.86
C GLY A 203 6.53 6.58 6.11
N PHE A 204 6.61 7.34 7.18
CA PHE A 204 5.81 7.12 8.37
C PHE A 204 4.30 7.31 8.12
N ALA A 205 3.87 8.20 7.22
CA ALA A 205 2.46 8.47 6.95
C ALA A 205 1.63 7.21 6.61
N PRO A 206 1.97 6.43 5.56
CA PRO A 206 1.25 5.19 5.28
C PRO A 206 1.43 4.13 6.36
N VAL A 207 2.61 4.06 6.99
CA VAL A 207 2.88 3.10 8.07
C VAL A 207 2.04 3.41 9.31
N TRP A 208 1.89 4.68 9.68
CA TRP A 208 1.03 5.13 10.76
C TRP A 208 -0.43 4.76 10.51
N SER A 209 -0.96 5.08 9.33
CA SER A 209 -2.30 4.72 8.91
C SER A 209 -2.55 3.20 9.00
N ILE A 210 -1.59 2.38 8.53
CA ILE A 210 -1.65 0.92 8.62
C ILE A 210 -1.64 0.45 10.08
N ALA A 211 -0.74 0.99 10.92
CA ALA A 211 -0.61 0.59 12.32
C ALA A 211 -1.88 0.88 13.12
N VAL A 212 -2.43 2.10 12.96
CA VAL A 212 -3.68 2.49 13.63
C VAL A 212 -4.84 1.58 13.22
N ALA A 213 -5.01 1.35 11.93
CA ALA A 213 -6.07 0.47 11.45
C ALA A 213 -5.89 -0.98 11.92
N ALA A 214 -4.65 -1.48 11.95
CA ALA A 214 -4.36 -2.84 12.41
C ALA A 214 -4.69 -3.03 13.90
N VAL A 215 -4.33 -2.06 14.74
CA VAL A 215 -4.64 -2.09 16.18
C VAL A 215 -6.14 -1.92 16.45
N ARG A 216 -6.83 -1.09 15.66
CA ARG A 216 -8.31 -0.97 15.75
C ARG A 216 -9.03 -2.24 15.33
N GLU A 217 -8.54 -2.94 14.29
CA GLU A 217 -9.09 -4.22 13.85
C GLU A 217 -8.83 -5.33 14.89
N ASN A 218 -7.62 -5.37 15.44
CA ASN A 218 -7.20 -6.35 16.45
C ASN A 218 -6.14 -5.76 17.38
N PRO A 219 -6.51 -5.32 18.60
CA PRO A 219 -5.57 -4.77 19.59
C PRO A 219 -4.46 -5.76 20.03
N ASP A 220 -4.70 -7.04 19.88
CA ASP A 220 -3.76 -8.11 20.23
C ASP A 220 -2.87 -8.53 19.06
N ARG A 221 -2.94 -7.85 17.92
CA ARG A 221 -2.10 -8.16 16.78
C ARG A 221 -0.63 -7.86 17.09
N GLU A 222 0.25 -8.80 16.76
CA GLU A 222 1.69 -8.58 16.88
C GLU A 222 2.17 -7.61 15.79
N ILE A 223 2.73 -6.47 16.21
CA ILE A 223 3.24 -5.43 15.33
C ILE A 223 4.65 -5.06 15.76
N VAL A 224 5.59 -5.05 14.80
CA VAL A 224 6.93 -4.45 14.98
C VAL A 224 7.05 -3.27 14.04
N LEU A 225 7.28 -2.07 14.58
CA LEU A 225 7.43 -0.85 13.81
C LEU A 225 8.85 -0.31 13.96
N VAL A 226 9.62 -0.32 12.87
CA VAL A 226 10.95 0.27 12.79
C VAL A 226 10.85 1.61 12.07
N ALA A 227 11.06 2.70 12.80
CA ALA A 227 10.85 4.06 12.32
C ALA A 227 12.17 4.84 12.28
N GLY A 228 12.66 5.11 11.07
CA GLY A 228 13.94 5.79 10.83
C GLY A 228 13.81 7.30 10.62
N ALA A 229 14.79 8.01 11.14
CA ALA A 229 15.01 9.42 10.88
C ALA A 229 16.52 9.71 10.77
N ARG A 230 16.88 10.80 10.10
CA ARG A 230 18.30 11.18 9.98
C ARG A 230 18.91 11.57 11.35
N SER A 231 18.12 12.23 12.19
CA SER A 231 18.55 12.71 13.52
C SER A 231 17.35 12.79 14.46
N LEU A 232 17.59 13.02 15.74
CA LEU A 232 16.53 13.27 16.73
C LEU A 232 15.59 14.41 16.34
N LYS A 233 16.13 15.50 15.77
CA LYS A 233 15.33 16.66 15.34
C LYS A 233 14.38 16.32 14.18
N SER A 234 14.70 15.33 13.36
CA SER A 234 13.88 14.87 12.25
C SER A 234 12.98 13.68 12.61
N LEU A 235 13.05 13.17 13.84
CA LEU A 235 12.16 12.14 14.37
C LEU A 235 10.84 12.77 14.84
N TYR A 236 10.04 13.28 13.91
CA TYR A 236 8.84 14.07 14.18
C TYR A 236 7.64 13.25 14.70
N MET A 237 7.70 11.93 14.61
CA MET A 237 6.61 11.00 14.91
C MET A 237 6.61 10.48 16.37
N VAL A 238 7.38 11.04 17.25
CA VAL A 238 7.59 10.51 18.63
C VAL A 238 6.26 10.29 19.37
N ASN A 239 5.34 11.27 19.33
CA ASN A 239 4.04 11.15 20.00
C ASN A 239 3.23 9.95 19.47
N ALA A 240 3.18 9.78 18.15
CA ALA A 240 2.51 8.65 17.51
C ALA A 240 3.15 7.30 17.90
N LEU A 241 4.48 7.23 17.97
CA LEU A 241 5.19 6.05 18.43
C LEU A 241 4.86 5.73 19.89
N CYS A 242 4.83 6.74 20.77
CA CYS A 242 4.44 6.58 22.17
C CYS A 242 2.98 6.09 22.32
N MET A 243 2.07 6.55 21.47
CA MET A 243 0.69 6.05 21.47
C MET A 243 0.60 4.57 21.12
N LEU A 244 1.30 4.14 20.08
CA LEU A 244 1.34 2.73 19.68
C LEU A 244 2.03 1.85 20.75
N ALA A 245 3.03 2.35 21.43
CA ALA A 245 3.74 1.61 22.47
C ALA A 245 2.85 1.27 23.70
N ARG A 246 1.65 1.83 23.80
CA ARG A 246 0.67 1.47 24.84
C ARG A 246 0.01 0.11 24.61
N PHE A 247 0.07 -0.42 23.39
CA PHE A 247 -0.50 -1.72 23.06
C PHE A 247 0.50 -2.84 23.36
N PRO A 248 0.12 -3.87 24.12
CA PRO A 248 1.09 -4.82 24.70
C PRO A 248 1.83 -5.67 23.68
N LYS A 249 1.26 -5.86 22.48
CA LYS A 249 1.89 -6.65 21.39
C LYS A 249 2.52 -5.77 20.29
N VAL A 250 2.67 -4.48 20.55
CA VAL A 250 3.31 -3.54 19.63
C VAL A 250 4.72 -3.22 20.11
N THR A 251 5.70 -3.58 19.32
CA THR A 251 7.11 -3.26 19.55
C THR A 251 7.53 -2.07 18.67
N ILE A 252 8.02 -1.01 19.27
CA ILE A 252 8.48 0.20 18.59
C ILE A 252 10.01 0.27 18.64
N VAL A 253 10.62 0.46 17.46
CA VAL A 253 12.07 0.60 17.29
C VAL A 253 12.35 1.93 16.56
N PRO A 254 12.48 3.05 17.29
CA PRO A 254 12.90 4.31 16.68
C PRO A 254 14.40 4.27 16.39
N VAL A 255 14.79 4.70 15.19
CA VAL A 255 16.18 4.65 14.71
C VAL A 255 16.62 6.03 14.21
N VAL A 256 17.85 6.44 14.54
CA VAL A 256 18.49 7.63 13.96
C VAL A 256 19.80 7.25 13.31
N GLU A 257 20.04 7.75 12.08
CA GLU A 257 21.24 7.42 11.31
C GLU A 257 22.48 8.14 11.81
N THR A 258 22.33 9.41 12.21
CA THR A 258 23.47 10.23 12.63
C THR A 258 23.95 9.83 14.03
N PRO A 259 25.22 9.46 14.21
CA PRO A 259 25.77 9.19 15.53
C PRO A 259 25.64 10.40 16.44
N GLN A 260 24.93 10.24 17.54
CA GLN A 260 24.69 11.28 18.54
C GLN A 260 24.28 10.64 19.86
N ARG A 261 24.39 11.37 20.96
CA ARG A 261 23.83 10.89 22.22
C ARG A 261 22.31 10.87 22.14
N VAL A 262 21.73 9.69 22.29
CA VAL A 262 20.28 9.45 22.25
C VAL A 262 19.81 8.77 23.54
N PRO A 263 18.53 8.87 23.91
CA PRO A 263 17.93 8.01 24.93
C PRO A 263 18.06 6.53 24.57
N ASP A 264 18.18 5.66 25.57
CA ASP A 264 18.40 4.20 25.37
C ASP A 264 17.31 3.51 24.55
N VAL A 265 16.12 4.08 24.52
CA VAL A 265 14.99 3.56 23.70
C VAL A 265 15.15 3.83 22.20
N ILE A 266 16.06 4.71 21.80
CA ILE A 266 16.34 5.05 20.40
C ILE A 266 17.61 4.34 19.97
N ARG A 267 17.53 3.69 18.80
CA ARG A 267 18.68 3.01 18.19
C ARG A 267 19.47 3.98 17.30
N VAL A 268 20.76 3.75 17.17
CA VAL A 268 21.64 4.48 16.26
C VAL A 268 22.12 3.51 15.19
N GLY A 269 22.08 3.91 13.91
CA GLY A 269 22.52 3.09 12.78
C GLY A 269 21.54 3.08 11.61
N GLY A 270 21.70 2.13 10.73
CA GLY A 270 20.80 1.91 9.60
C GLY A 270 19.46 1.32 10.06
N VAL A 271 18.36 1.75 9.42
CA VAL A 271 17.02 1.18 9.72
C VAL A 271 17.00 -0.34 9.50
N THR A 272 17.71 -0.82 8.48
CA THR A 272 17.82 -2.24 8.14
C THR A 272 18.48 -3.08 9.22
N ASP A 273 19.39 -2.50 10.01
CA ASP A 273 20.14 -3.20 11.05
C ASP A 273 19.25 -3.57 12.26
N HIS A 274 18.08 -2.98 12.32
CA HIS A 274 17.12 -3.12 13.43
C HIS A 274 15.81 -3.82 13.02
N ILE A 275 15.75 -4.38 11.82
CA ILE A 275 14.63 -5.21 11.39
C ILE A 275 14.69 -6.55 12.15
N PRO A 276 13.59 -7.02 12.76
CA PRO A 276 13.59 -8.31 13.43
C PRO A 276 13.81 -9.44 12.43
N GLN A 277 14.23 -10.58 12.91
CA GLN A 277 14.26 -11.79 12.08
C GLN A 277 12.86 -12.02 11.48
N LEU A 278 12.80 -12.09 10.16
CA LEU A 278 11.59 -12.33 9.41
C LEU A 278 11.34 -13.82 9.18
N SER A 279 10.07 -14.16 8.97
CA SER A 279 9.61 -15.48 8.56
C SER A 279 8.60 -15.38 7.41
N ALA A 280 8.36 -16.47 6.72
CA ALA A 280 7.37 -16.53 5.64
C ALA A 280 5.92 -16.22 6.10
N GLN A 281 5.65 -16.20 7.39
CA GLN A 281 4.35 -15.88 7.96
C GLN A 281 4.18 -14.39 8.29
N ASP A 282 5.24 -13.60 8.17
CA ASP A 282 5.18 -12.16 8.41
C ASP A 282 4.55 -11.42 7.24
N SER A 283 3.99 -10.26 7.52
CA SER A 283 3.52 -9.32 6.50
C SER A 283 4.35 -8.04 6.64
N VAL A 284 5.22 -7.79 5.67
CA VAL A 284 6.16 -6.66 5.71
C VAL A 284 5.59 -5.49 4.90
N HIS A 285 5.58 -4.31 5.48
CA HIS A 285 5.28 -3.06 4.75
C HIS A 285 6.47 -2.12 4.89
N VAL A 286 7.00 -1.64 3.77
CA VAL A 286 8.12 -0.70 3.76
C VAL A 286 7.79 0.56 2.97
N CYS A 287 8.05 1.71 3.60
CA CYS A 287 7.74 3.01 3.03
C CYS A 287 8.89 4.00 3.24
N GLY A 288 9.41 4.60 2.17
CA GLY A 288 10.50 5.56 2.30
C GLY A 288 11.39 5.67 1.07
N PRO A 289 12.65 6.11 1.24
CA PRO A 289 13.62 6.22 0.15
C PRO A 289 13.82 4.88 -0.58
N LEU A 290 14.05 4.95 -1.90
CA LEU A 290 14.19 3.75 -2.73
C LEU A 290 15.24 2.76 -2.19
N ALA A 291 16.38 3.25 -1.69
CA ALA A 291 17.42 2.41 -1.12
C ALA A 291 16.92 1.57 0.07
N LEU A 292 16.14 2.18 0.98
CA LEU A 292 15.53 1.45 2.10
C LEU A 292 14.54 0.40 1.59
N VAL A 293 13.67 0.79 0.66
CA VAL A 293 12.66 -0.11 0.10
C VAL A 293 13.32 -1.32 -0.57
N THR A 294 14.35 -1.10 -1.38
CA THR A 294 15.11 -2.17 -2.05
C THR A 294 15.74 -3.13 -1.03
N ALA A 295 16.41 -2.60 0.00
CA ALA A 295 17.06 -3.42 1.01
C ALA A 295 16.07 -4.28 1.81
N VAL A 296 14.96 -3.67 2.24
CA VAL A 296 13.91 -4.39 3.00
C VAL A 296 13.21 -5.44 2.14
N THR A 297 12.98 -5.14 0.86
CA THR A 297 12.41 -6.11 -0.08
C THR A 297 13.31 -7.35 -0.23
N HIS A 298 14.62 -7.15 -0.28
CA HIS A 298 15.59 -8.25 -0.35
C HIS A 298 15.54 -9.11 0.93
N ILE A 299 15.61 -8.47 2.11
CA ILE A 299 15.52 -9.16 3.42
C ILE A 299 14.20 -9.97 3.53
N ALA A 300 13.08 -9.38 3.10
CA ALA A 300 11.80 -10.06 3.12
C ALA A 300 11.74 -11.25 2.14
N ALA A 301 12.33 -11.10 0.94
CA ALA A 301 12.39 -12.17 -0.05
C ALA A 301 13.23 -13.36 0.43
N GLU A 302 14.36 -13.13 1.07
CA GLU A 302 15.20 -14.18 1.68
C GLU A 302 14.44 -14.95 2.76
N ALA A 303 13.56 -14.29 3.51
CA ALA A 303 12.71 -14.90 4.52
C ALA A 303 11.41 -15.54 3.95
N GLY A 304 11.15 -15.37 2.65
CA GLY A 304 9.88 -15.78 2.02
C GLY A 304 8.67 -14.98 2.50
N ALA A 305 8.87 -13.80 3.10
CA ALA A 305 7.81 -12.94 3.62
C ALA A 305 7.23 -12.06 2.50
N PRO A 306 5.88 -11.92 2.39
CA PRO A 306 5.29 -10.94 1.50
C PRO A 306 5.68 -9.53 1.92
N CYS A 307 6.17 -8.74 0.95
CA CYS A 307 6.60 -7.37 1.17
C CYS A 307 5.80 -6.40 0.30
N TYR A 308 5.24 -5.38 0.92
CA TYR A 308 4.44 -4.33 0.28
C TYR A 308 5.17 -3.00 0.37
N CYS A 309 5.44 -2.40 -0.80
CA CYS A 309 6.41 -1.31 -0.94
C CYS A 309 5.77 0.00 -1.38
N VAL A 310 6.18 1.10 -0.72
CA VAL A 310 5.89 2.47 -1.17
C VAL A 310 7.21 3.24 -1.29
N PRO A 311 7.91 3.16 -2.44
CA PRO A 311 9.12 3.93 -2.65
C PRO A 311 8.82 5.41 -2.85
N PHE A 312 9.62 6.27 -2.23
CA PHE A 312 9.62 7.70 -2.54
C PHE A 312 10.65 7.96 -3.61
N GLN A 313 10.22 8.62 -4.69
CA GLN A 313 11.13 9.04 -5.76
C GLN A 313 11.94 10.25 -5.29
N SER A 314 13.25 10.17 -5.38
CA SER A 314 14.14 11.33 -5.29
C SER A 314 14.13 12.10 -6.63
N ARG A 315 14.53 13.39 -6.61
CA ARG A 315 14.58 14.29 -7.77
C ARG A 315 15.24 13.73 -9.04
N SER A 316 16.14 12.76 -8.91
CA SER A 316 16.80 12.07 -10.03
C SER A 316 15.90 11.11 -10.80
N GLY A 317 14.86 10.55 -10.16
CA GLY A 317 13.92 9.63 -10.81
C GLY A 317 12.75 10.31 -11.51
N GLU A 318 12.46 11.60 -11.22
CA GLU A 318 11.37 12.32 -11.90
C GLU A 318 11.66 12.60 -13.41
N ARG A 319 12.91 12.72 -13.81
CA ARG A 319 13.29 12.90 -15.24
C ARG A 319 13.15 11.60 -16.04
N GLU A 320 13.55 10.47 -15.47
CA GLU A 320 13.45 9.17 -16.17
C GLU A 320 12.01 8.61 -16.19
N ALA A 321 11.18 8.89 -15.17
CA ALA A 321 9.79 8.44 -15.12
C ALA A 321 8.84 9.25 -16.04
N LEU A 322 9.20 10.49 -16.42
CA LEU A 322 8.45 11.31 -17.39
C LEU A 322 8.78 10.97 -18.84
N GLU A 323 9.96 10.40 -19.10
CA GLU A 323 10.40 9.97 -20.43
C GLU A 323 10.13 8.48 -20.70
N GLY A 324 9.91 7.67 -19.67
CA GLY A 324 9.58 6.25 -19.74
C GLY A 324 8.32 5.92 -18.98
N GLY A 325 7.15 6.26 -19.55
CA GLY A 325 5.86 5.92 -18.95
C GLY A 325 5.61 4.43 -18.90
N GLN A 326 6.18 3.74 -17.91
CA GLN A 326 5.70 2.45 -17.40
C GLN A 326 6.52 2.12 -16.14
N ALA A 327 5.85 1.97 -15.01
CA ALA A 327 6.43 1.30 -13.85
C ALA A 327 6.81 -0.12 -14.29
N ARG A 328 8.09 -0.41 -14.37
CA ARG A 328 8.56 -1.78 -14.59
C ARG A 328 8.22 -2.60 -13.35
N ALA A 329 7.19 -3.41 -13.46
CA ALA A 329 7.10 -4.61 -12.66
C ALA A 329 8.34 -5.45 -12.99
N VAL A 330 9.04 -5.92 -11.99
CA VAL A 330 10.12 -6.90 -12.15
C VAL A 330 9.46 -8.22 -12.54
N GLY A 331 9.46 -8.49 -13.85
CA GLY A 331 8.87 -9.68 -14.45
C GLY A 331 8.41 -9.37 -15.87
N ARG A 332 9.21 -9.73 -16.88
CA ARG A 332 8.83 -9.56 -18.30
C ARG A 332 7.62 -10.43 -18.61
N ALA A 333 6.49 -9.81 -18.95
CA ALA A 333 5.42 -10.49 -19.68
C ALA A 333 5.88 -10.75 -21.13
N PRO A 334 5.57 -11.91 -21.73
CA PRO A 334 5.89 -12.18 -23.13
C PRO A 334 5.05 -11.32 -24.06
N GLU A 335 5.70 -10.70 -25.06
CA GLU A 335 5.05 -9.95 -26.14
C GLU A 335 4.13 -10.86 -26.96
N TRP A 336 2.86 -10.53 -27.00
CA TRP A 336 1.89 -11.13 -27.91
C TRP A 336 2.08 -10.52 -29.32
N ARG A 337 2.71 -11.27 -30.24
CA ARG A 337 2.72 -10.93 -31.66
C ARG A 337 1.42 -11.39 -32.30
N GLY A 338 0.57 -10.43 -32.65
CA GLY A 338 -0.62 -10.68 -33.46
C GLY A 338 -0.24 -11.23 -34.86
N GLY A 339 -0.74 -12.41 -35.20
CA GLY A 339 -0.59 -13.01 -36.52
C GLY A 339 -1.34 -12.20 -37.57
N GLY A 340 -0.60 -11.62 -38.51
CA GLY A 340 -1.16 -10.97 -39.69
C GLY A 340 -1.84 -11.98 -40.64
N GLN A 341 -3.07 -11.71 -41.00
CA GLN A 341 -3.78 -12.39 -42.08
C GLN A 341 -3.13 -12.04 -43.42
N GLN A 342 -2.49 -13.03 -44.05
CA GLN A 342 -2.15 -12.97 -45.48
C GLN A 342 -3.42 -13.21 -46.27
N ARG A 343 -3.92 -12.19 -46.96
CA ARG A 343 -4.89 -12.34 -48.03
C ARG A 343 -4.16 -12.86 -49.29
N ALA A 344 -4.48 -14.07 -49.72
CA ALA A 344 -4.14 -14.56 -51.03
C ALA A 344 -4.90 -13.75 -52.12
N ARG A 345 -4.18 -13.18 -53.08
CA ARG A 345 -4.72 -12.75 -54.36
C ARG A 345 -4.45 -13.85 -55.37
N ALA A 346 -5.51 -14.35 -55.94
CA ALA A 346 -5.47 -15.18 -57.16
C ALA A 346 -5.16 -14.30 -58.37
N SER A 347 -4.32 -14.80 -59.28
CA SER A 347 -4.32 -14.59 -60.72
C SER A 347 -3.88 -15.90 -61.35
#